data_acde88ec27a15a7a53764b4316127134
#
_entry.id   acde88ec27a15a7a53764b4316127134
#
_cell.length_a   1.000
_cell.length_b   1.000
_cell.length_c   1.000
_cell.angle_alpha   90.00
_cell.angle_beta   90.00
_cell.angle_gamma   90.00
#
_symmetry.space_group_name_H-M   'P 1'
#
loop_
_entity.id
_entity.type
_entity.pdbx_description
1 polymer ?
#
loop_
_entity_poly.entity_id
_entity_poly.type
_entity_poly.pdbx_seq_one_letter_code
_entity_poly.pdbx_strand_id
1 'polypeptide(L)'
;MRFITKTLILSFILISNSYADGISEKIGNLISEMVPGEGYTETSIDLRENNSPDFSILAVREIAKTDDGNFFTQFSLFNTEKNSSDRWVGNLGFGKRMLSDDKTSMTGINAFIDYDTKSNARASLGVEAKNAVLEFNANYYEELPNSFGNEVGEKVLDGYDLRLASQIPYLHWANAFVNSYHWDGVDRDDVEGIKLGTDMLLTSTMNLELAFDDKDKEGIEDEWYAKLQFFYPPREGATAQDGISDTKWKEEKDMTGQLLTKVKRQNKIMIEFKGNSKITRTD
;
A
#
# COMPACT_ATOMS: atom_id res chain seq x y z
N MET A 1 10.63 -22.77 -16.39
CA MET A 1 9.51 -21.88 -15.99
C MET A 1 9.91 -20.44 -15.69
N ARG A 2 11.13 -20.12 -15.28
CA ARG A 2 11.62 -18.77 -14.95
C ARG A 2 11.59 -17.73 -16.09
N PHE A 3 11.60 -18.15 -17.35
CA PHE A 3 11.60 -17.24 -18.52
C PHE A 3 10.20 -16.73 -18.91
N ILE A 4 9.15 -17.49 -18.62
CA ILE A 4 7.77 -17.16 -19.02
C ILE A 4 7.21 -16.02 -18.17
N THR A 5 7.57 -15.97 -16.88
CA THR A 5 7.10 -14.93 -15.96
C THR A 5 7.67 -13.54 -16.30
N LYS A 6 8.96 -13.49 -16.73
CA LYS A 6 9.60 -12.22 -17.14
C LYS A 6 9.04 -11.66 -18.45
N THR A 7 8.62 -12.53 -19.37
CA THR A 7 8.02 -12.14 -20.66
C THR A 7 6.59 -11.65 -20.47
N LEU A 8 5.83 -12.21 -19.51
CA LEU A 8 4.48 -11.77 -19.20
C LEU A 8 4.44 -10.37 -18.59
N ILE A 9 5.39 -10.03 -17.71
CA ILE A 9 5.49 -8.69 -17.12
C ILE A 9 5.75 -7.64 -18.21
N LEU A 10 6.65 -7.92 -19.15
CA LEU A 10 6.97 -7.00 -20.24
C LEU A 10 5.81 -6.85 -21.23
N SER A 11 5.01 -7.89 -21.44
CA SER A 11 3.84 -7.85 -22.32
C SER A 11 2.67 -7.06 -21.72
N PHE A 12 2.54 -7.01 -20.40
CA PHE A 12 1.52 -6.23 -19.71
C PHE A 12 1.76 -4.72 -19.76
N ILE A 13 3.02 -4.28 -19.85
CA ILE A 13 3.40 -2.85 -20.00
C ILE A 13 2.97 -2.29 -21.37
N LEU A 14 2.74 -3.16 -22.36
CA LEU A 14 2.28 -2.80 -23.70
C LEU A 14 0.75 -2.77 -23.87
N ILE A 15 -0.02 -2.96 -22.78
CA ILE A 15 -1.47 -2.74 -22.83
C ILE A 15 -1.68 -1.25 -23.14
N SER A 16 -2.32 -0.99 -24.27
CA SER A 16 -2.63 0.38 -24.70
C SER A 16 -3.39 1.12 -23.58
N ASN A 17 -3.08 2.40 -23.36
CA ASN A 17 -3.72 3.25 -22.36
C ASN A 17 -5.25 3.09 -22.35
N SER A 18 -5.87 2.95 -23.52
CA SER A 18 -7.32 2.78 -23.68
C SER A 18 -7.90 1.53 -22.99
N TYR A 19 -7.13 0.43 -22.85
CA TYR A 19 -7.58 -0.77 -22.13
C TYR A 19 -7.44 -0.59 -20.62
N ALA A 20 -6.35 0.03 -20.16
CA ALA A 20 -6.13 0.31 -18.74
C ALA A 20 -7.19 1.28 -18.20
N ASP A 21 -7.51 2.33 -18.98
CA ASP A 21 -8.55 3.30 -18.64
C ASP A 21 -9.93 2.65 -18.56
N GLY A 22 -10.28 1.79 -19.53
CA GLY A 22 -11.56 1.10 -19.55
C GLY A 22 -11.75 0.10 -18.40
N ILE A 23 -10.69 -0.58 -17.97
CA ILE A 23 -10.71 -1.47 -16.79
C ILE A 23 -10.85 -0.65 -15.53
N SER A 24 -10.04 0.40 -15.37
CA SER A 24 -10.05 1.29 -14.21
C SER A 24 -11.42 1.94 -14.03
N GLU A 25 -12.03 2.45 -15.10
CA GLU A 25 -13.36 3.07 -15.07
C GLU A 25 -14.45 2.07 -14.66
N LYS A 26 -14.48 0.87 -15.23
CA LYS A 26 -15.50 -0.14 -14.90
C LYS A 26 -15.43 -0.58 -13.44
N ILE A 27 -14.22 -0.85 -12.96
CA ILE A 27 -14.02 -1.26 -11.56
C ILE A 27 -14.29 -0.08 -10.63
N GLY A 28 -13.83 1.12 -10.98
CA GLY A 28 -14.06 2.33 -10.22
C GLY A 28 -15.53 2.66 -10.05
N ASN A 29 -16.32 2.56 -11.12
CA ASN A 29 -17.77 2.76 -11.09
C ASN A 29 -18.45 1.73 -10.18
N LEU A 30 -18.13 0.46 -10.33
CA LEU A 30 -18.68 -0.61 -9.48
C LEU A 30 -18.43 -0.35 -7.99
N ILE A 31 -17.21 0.05 -7.64
CA ILE A 31 -16.84 0.31 -6.24
C ILE A 31 -17.45 1.62 -5.75
N SER A 32 -17.57 2.64 -6.61
CA SER A 32 -18.22 3.91 -6.26
C SER A 32 -19.71 3.74 -5.97
N GLU A 33 -20.36 2.76 -6.61
CA GLU A 33 -21.74 2.36 -6.28
C GLU A 33 -21.81 1.66 -4.92
N MET A 34 -20.80 0.85 -4.57
CA MET A 34 -20.76 0.12 -3.30
C MET A 34 -20.32 1.00 -2.12
N VAL A 35 -19.39 1.94 -2.35
CA VAL A 35 -18.83 2.85 -1.35
C VAL A 35 -18.90 4.28 -1.91
N PRO A 36 -20.06 4.93 -1.84
CA PRO A 36 -20.25 6.27 -2.40
C PRO A 36 -19.49 7.34 -1.63
N GLY A 37 -19.27 8.50 -2.26
CA GLY A 37 -18.62 9.67 -1.69
C GLY A 37 -17.42 10.15 -2.50
N GLU A 38 -17.00 11.40 -2.26
CA GLU A 38 -15.80 11.95 -2.86
C GLU A 38 -14.58 11.13 -2.42
N GLY A 39 -13.72 10.80 -3.37
CA GLY A 39 -12.50 10.09 -3.05
C GLY A 39 -11.94 9.31 -4.22
N TYR A 40 -11.22 8.28 -3.88
CA TYR A 40 -10.34 7.56 -4.75
C TYR A 40 -10.50 6.06 -4.52
N THR A 41 -10.40 5.32 -5.59
CA THR A 41 -10.44 3.86 -5.60
C THR A 41 -9.22 3.32 -6.33
N GLU A 42 -8.63 2.28 -5.78
CA GLU A 42 -7.50 1.58 -6.33
C GLU A 42 -7.80 0.09 -6.42
N THR A 43 -7.42 -0.54 -7.53
CA THR A 43 -7.26 -1.99 -7.60
C THR A 43 -5.81 -2.31 -7.86
N SER A 44 -5.30 -3.39 -7.31
CA SER A 44 -3.92 -3.80 -7.57
C SER A 44 -3.74 -5.28 -7.84
N ILE A 45 -2.65 -5.57 -8.53
CA ILE A 45 -2.11 -6.92 -8.74
C ILE A 45 -0.67 -6.89 -8.22
N ASP A 46 -0.39 -7.70 -7.20
CA ASP A 46 0.93 -7.82 -6.61
C ASP A 46 1.58 -9.11 -7.10
N LEU A 47 2.71 -8.98 -7.74
CA LEU A 47 3.50 -10.10 -8.28
C LEU A 47 4.77 -10.25 -7.45
N ARG A 48 5.05 -11.47 -7.00
CA ARG A 48 6.22 -11.82 -6.19
C ARG A 48 6.98 -13.00 -6.76
N GLU A 49 8.24 -13.10 -6.36
CA GLU A 49 9.00 -14.32 -6.60
C GLU A 49 8.37 -15.47 -5.82
N ASN A 50 8.13 -16.59 -6.45
CA ASN A 50 7.67 -17.84 -5.84
C ASN A 50 6.27 -17.83 -5.16
N ASN A 51 5.44 -16.80 -5.37
CA ASN A 51 4.08 -16.74 -4.86
C ASN A 51 3.06 -16.57 -5.98
N SER A 52 1.80 -16.94 -5.73
CA SER A 52 0.68 -16.61 -6.60
C SER A 52 0.44 -15.09 -6.57
N PRO A 53 -0.09 -14.50 -7.67
CA PRO A 53 -0.47 -13.09 -7.67
C PRO A 53 -1.52 -12.78 -6.60
N ASP A 54 -1.33 -11.71 -5.84
CA ASP A 54 -2.32 -11.19 -4.92
C ASP A 54 -3.12 -10.08 -5.58
N PHE A 55 -4.41 -9.99 -5.24
CA PHE A 55 -5.31 -8.97 -5.74
C PHE A 55 -5.84 -8.12 -4.61
N SER A 56 -6.02 -6.83 -4.85
CA SER A 56 -6.63 -5.96 -3.87
C SER A 56 -7.56 -4.91 -4.46
N ILE A 57 -8.49 -4.47 -3.63
CA ILE A 57 -9.36 -3.33 -3.85
C ILE A 57 -9.21 -2.43 -2.63
N LEU A 58 -9.03 -1.13 -2.87
CA LEU A 58 -8.92 -0.12 -1.83
C LEU A 58 -9.73 1.12 -2.22
N ALA A 59 -10.45 1.68 -1.27
CA ALA A 59 -11.16 2.96 -1.45
C ALA A 59 -10.85 3.90 -0.29
N VAL A 60 -10.62 5.17 -0.62
CA VAL A 60 -10.55 6.28 0.33
C VAL A 60 -11.73 7.19 0.07
N ARG A 61 -12.46 7.58 1.11
CA ARG A 61 -13.64 8.45 0.99
C ARG A 61 -13.58 9.57 2.03
N GLU A 62 -13.99 10.76 1.60
CA GLU A 62 -14.16 11.87 2.50
C GLU A 62 -15.37 11.66 3.40
N ILE A 63 -15.20 11.90 4.70
CA ILE A 63 -16.29 11.89 5.68
C ILE A 63 -16.79 13.32 5.92
N ALA A 64 -15.84 14.23 6.12
CA ALA A 64 -16.15 15.63 6.39
C ALA A 64 -14.96 16.53 6.04
N LYS A 65 -15.25 17.69 5.46
CA LYS A 65 -14.26 18.77 5.26
C LYS A 65 -14.11 19.57 6.56
N THR A 66 -12.88 20.03 6.81
CA THR A 66 -12.56 20.99 7.87
C THR A 66 -11.92 22.23 7.23
N ASP A 67 -11.76 23.31 7.98
CA ASP A 67 -11.16 24.56 7.47
C ASP A 67 -9.71 24.33 7.00
N ASP A 68 -9.01 23.38 7.64
CA ASP A 68 -7.60 23.05 7.43
C ASP A 68 -7.36 21.69 6.75
N GLY A 69 -8.40 20.95 6.34
CA GLY A 69 -8.22 19.63 5.77
C GLY A 69 -9.49 18.79 5.72
N ASN A 70 -9.40 17.52 6.11
CA ASN A 70 -10.57 16.64 6.12
C ASN A 70 -10.46 15.48 7.13
N PHE A 71 -11.63 14.88 7.42
CA PHE A 71 -11.74 13.53 7.94
C PHE A 71 -12.02 12.57 6.80
N PHE A 72 -11.37 11.43 6.81
CA PHE A 72 -11.51 10.39 5.77
C PHE A 72 -11.69 9.00 6.37
N THR A 73 -12.23 8.10 5.58
CA THR A 73 -12.19 6.66 5.81
C THR A 73 -11.45 5.97 4.69
N GLN A 74 -10.74 4.90 5.00
CA GLN A 74 -10.13 4.00 4.03
C GLN A 74 -10.60 2.59 4.31
N PHE A 75 -11.08 1.93 3.27
CA PHE A 75 -11.43 0.52 3.27
C PHE A 75 -10.56 -0.21 2.25
N SER A 76 -10.16 -1.45 2.57
CA SER A 76 -9.51 -2.31 1.59
C SER A 76 -9.81 -3.78 1.84
N LEU A 77 -9.75 -4.57 0.76
CA LEU A 77 -9.92 -6.00 0.75
C LEU A 77 -8.80 -6.63 -0.09
N PHE A 78 -8.08 -7.57 0.48
CA PHE A 78 -6.98 -8.30 -0.16
C PHE A 78 -7.30 -9.78 -0.20
N ASN A 79 -7.02 -10.40 -1.36
CA ASN A 79 -6.88 -11.84 -1.47
C ASN A 79 -5.40 -12.19 -1.46
N THR A 80 -5.00 -13.13 -0.65
CA THR A 80 -3.64 -13.66 -0.60
C THR A 80 -3.66 -15.15 -0.37
N GLU A 81 -2.75 -15.89 -0.99
CA GLU A 81 -2.57 -17.31 -0.76
C GLU A 81 -1.46 -17.54 0.26
N LYS A 82 -1.74 -18.39 1.26
CA LYS A 82 -0.77 -18.75 2.28
C LYS A 82 -0.85 -20.24 2.59
N ASN A 83 0.27 -20.93 2.50
CA ASN A 83 0.36 -22.39 2.72
C ASN A 83 -0.73 -23.17 1.95
N SER A 84 -0.96 -22.81 0.67
CA SER A 84 -2.01 -23.39 -0.18
C SER A 84 -3.44 -23.19 0.36
N SER A 85 -3.65 -22.15 1.16
CA SER A 85 -4.96 -21.74 1.66
C SER A 85 -5.24 -20.30 1.29
N ASP A 86 -6.35 -20.07 0.60
CA ASP A 86 -6.83 -18.72 0.30
C ASP A 86 -7.18 -17.97 1.58
N ARG A 87 -6.74 -16.73 1.64
CA ARG A 87 -7.01 -15.83 2.76
C ARG A 87 -7.48 -14.48 2.23
N TRP A 88 -8.53 -13.98 2.82
CA TRP A 88 -8.98 -12.61 2.60
C TRP A 88 -8.70 -11.77 3.83
N VAL A 89 -8.17 -10.56 3.62
CA VAL A 89 -7.90 -9.59 4.68
C VAL A 89 -8.69 -8.33 4.38
N GLY A 90 -9.55 -7.93 5.30
CA GLY A 90 -10.29 -6.67 5.27
C GLY A 90 -9.65 -5.66 6.21
N ASN A 91 -9.55 -4.41 5.77
CA ASN A 91 -9.07 -3.29 6.58
C ASN A 91 -10.13 -2.18 6.57
N LEU A 92 -10.36 -1.56 7.71
CA LEU A 92 -11.19 -0.37 7.85
C LEU A 92 -10.44 0.65 8.70
N GLY A 93 -10.26 1.84 8.17
CA GLY A 93 -9.56 2.91 8.86
C GLY A 93 -10.26 4.24 8.78
N PHE A 94 -9.93 5.09 9.75
CA PHE A 94 -10.37 6.48 9.85
C PHE A 94 -9.16 7.36 10.13
N GLY A 95 -9.17 8.57 9.59
CA GLY A 95 -8.09 9.51 9.83
C GLY A 95 -8.51 10.96 9.66
N LYS A 96 -7.65 11.84 10.13
CA LYS A 96 -7.71 13.28 9.90
C LYS A 96 -6.44 13.72 9.21
N ARG A 97 -6.57 14.54 8.16
CA ARG A 97 -5.48 15.22 7.47
C ARG A 97 -5.63 16.72 7.61
N MET A 98 -4.49 17.39 7.78
CA MET A 98 -4.40 18.82 7.97
C MET A 98 -3.35 19.39 7.01
N LEU A 99 -3.70 20.47 6.33
CA LEU A 99 -2.79 21.25 5.49
C LEU A 99 -2.12 22.35 6.31
N SER A 100 -0.91 22.72 5.93
CA SER A 100 -0.30 23.96 6.39
C SER A 100 -1.10 25.19 5.89
N ASP A 101 -0.89 26.36 6.50
CA ASP A 101 -1.60 27.59 6.12
C ASP A 101 -1.41 27.95 4.64
N ASP A 102 -0.22 27.72 4.10
CA ASP A 102 0.14 27.91 2.68
C ASP A 102 -0.24 26.72 1.79
N LYS A 103 -0.78 25.64 2.39
CA LYS A 103 -1.17 24.37 1.74
C LYS A 103 -0.04 23.64 1.03
N THR A 104 1.21 23.95 1.30
CA THR A 104 2.37 23.30 0.65
C THR A 104 2.77 21.98 1.33
N SER A 105 2.23 21.71 2.52
CA SER A 105 2.44 20.47 3.23
C SER A 105 1.15 19.94 3.88
N MET A 106 1.11 18.64 4.07
CA MET A 106 0.03 17.91 4.71
C MET A 106 0.59 17.05 5.83
N THR A 107 -0.10 17.02 6.96
CA THR A 107 0.12 16.06 8.04
C THR A 107 -1.15 15.27 8.30
N GLY A 108 -1.03 14.07 8.84
CA GLY A 108 -2.19 13.25 9.13
C GLY A 108 -1.97 12.26 10.25
N ILE A 109 -3.07 11.86 10.87
CA ILE A 109 -3.16 10.78 11.84
C ILE A 109 -4.25 9.81 11.40
N ASN A 110 -4.07 8.53 11.65
CA ASN A 110 -5.04 7.52 11.28
C ASN A 110 -5.03 6.35 12.26
N ALA A 111 -6.14 5.61 12.28
CA ALA A 111 -6.30 4.37 13.01
C ALA A 111 -7.03 3.36 12.13
N PHE A 112 -6.63 2.08 12.23
CA PHE A 112 -7.23 0.99 11.46
C PHE A 112 -7.54 -0.21 12.33
N ILE A 113 -8.51 -0.99 11.87
CA ILE A 113 -8.76 -2.37 12.29
C ILE A 113 -8.63 -3.25 11.07
N ASP A 114 -7.86 -4.32 11.20
CA ASP A 114 -7.62 -5.34 10.19
C ASP A 114 -8.21 -6.66 10.68
N TYR A 115 -8.87 -7.39 9.79
CA TYR A 115 -9.46 -8.70 10.09
C TYR A 115 -9.29 -9.65 8.91
N ASP A 116 -8.97 -10.92 9.18
CA ASP A 116 -8.84 -11.92 8.14
C ASP A 116 -9.83 -13.09 8.30
N THR A 117 -9.96 -13.90 7.25
CA THR A 117 -10.87 -15.05 7.21
C THR A 117 -10.46 -16.22 8.12
N LYS A 118 -9.31 -16.10 8.82
CA LYS A 118 -8.83 -17.04 9.83
C LYS A 118 -9.04 -16.51 11.25
N SER A 119 -9.86 -15.46 11.38
CA SER A 119 -10.22 -14.80 12.64
C SER A 119 -9.03 -14.09 13.33
N ASN A 120 -7.96 -13.77 12.61
CA ASN A 120 -6.93 -12.89 13.12
C ASN A 120 -7.40 -11.44 13.04
N ALA A 121 -7.16 -10.69 14.10
CA ALA A 121 -7.52 -9.27 14.17
C ALA A 121 -6.35 -8.44 14.70
N ARG A 122 -6.18 -7.24 14.13
CA ARG A 122 -5.12 -6.29 14.47
C ARG A 122 -5.63 -4.86 14.44
N ALA A 123 -5.20 -4.05 15.38
CA ALA A 123 -5.37 -2.60 15.34
C ALA A 123 -4.06 -1.94 14.89
N SER A 124 -4.15 -0.72 14.37
CA SER A 124 -2.96 0.10 14.12
C SER A 124 -3.25 1.59 14.29
N LEU A 125 -2.19 2.32 14.62
CA LEU A 125 -2.16 3.78 14.64
C LEU A 125 -1.06 4.27 13.71
N GLY A 126 -1.34 5.32 12.94
CA GLY A 126 -0.38 5.86 11.98
C GLY A 126 -0.31 7.38 12.00
N VAL A 127 0.85 7.88 11.63
CA VAL A 127 1.10 9.30 11.36
C VAL A 127 1.71 9.45 9.97
N GLU A 128 1.40 10.54 9.31
CA GLU A 128 1.93 10.86 7.98
C GLU A 128 2.30 12.34 7.86
N ALA A 129 3.32 12.62 7.08
CA ALA A 129 3.69 13.98 6.69
C ALA A 129 4.13 13.97 5.21
N LYS A 130 3.68 14.94 4.44
CA LYS A 130 3.90 14.98 3.00
C LYS A 130 4.00 16.41 2.47
N ASN A 131 4.88 16.61 1.50
CA ASN A 131 4.92 17.79 0.64
C ASN A 131 5.11 17.38 -0.82
N ALA A 132 5.40 18.31 -1.72
CA ALA A 132 5.57 18.02 -3.15
C ALA A 132 6.69 17.02 -3.46
N VAL A 133 7.72 16.93 -2.61
CA VAL A 133 8.95 16.15 -2.86
C VAL A 133 9.13 14.98 -1.91
N LEU A 134 8.71 15.13 -0.64
CA LEU A 134 8.96 14.17 0.44
C LEU A 134 7.66 13.65 1.02
N GLU A 135 7.67 12.38 1.39
CA GLU A 135 6.59 11.71 2.12
C GLU A 135 7.19 10.85 3.24
N PHE A 136 6.66 11.02 4.45
CA PHE A 136 6.99 10.22 5.61
C PHE A 136 5.73 9.56 6.17
N ASN A 137 5.83 8.28 6.54
CA ASN A 137 4.76 7.53 7.21
C ASN A 137 5.38 6.68 8.33
N ALA A 138 4.69 6.61 9.45
CA ALA A 138 5.03 5.71 10.55
C ALA A 138 3.76 5.06 11.06
N ASN A 139 3.78 3.75 11.24
CA ASN A 139 2.64 2.97 11.70
C ASN A 139 3.09 2.03 12.82
N TYR A 140 2.24 1.88 13.83
CA TYR A 140 2.35 0.89 14.90
C TYR A 140 1.15 -0.06 14.85
N TYR A 141 1.40 -1.32 15.08
CA TYR A 141 0.42 -2.41 14.95
C TYR A 141 0.39 -3.23 16.22
N GLU A 142 -0.81 -3.63 16.66
CA GLU A 142 -1.03 -4.40 17.87
C GLU A 142 -2.10 -5.48 17.64
N GLU A 143 -1.85 -6.70 18.09
CA GLU A 143 -2.83 -7.79 18.08
C GLU A 143 -4.07 -7.39 18.89
N LEU A 144 -5.25 -7.59 18.33
CA LEU A 144 -6.47 -7.48 19.13
C LEU A 144 -6.74 -8.81 19.85
N PRO A 145 -7.02 -8.77 21.16
CA PRO A 145 -7.23 -9.98 21.95
C PRO A 145 -8.29 -10.88 21.34
N ASN A 146 -8.09 -12.18 21.45
CA ASN A 146 -8.79 -13.32 20.88
C ASN A 146 -10.32 -13.38 21.09
N SER A 147 -11.01 -12.26 20.97
CA SER A 147 -12.48 -12.19 21.06
C SER A 147 -13.19 -12.85 19.88
N PHE A 148 -12.46 -13.21 18.83
CA PHE A 148 -13.00 -13.72 17.57
C PHE A 148 -12.67 -15.19 17.31
N GLY A 149 -11.90 -15.86 18.19
CA GLY A 149 -11.60 -17.28 18.11
C GLY A 149 -10.76 -17.68 16.89
N ASN A 150 -9.55 -17.09 16.75
CA ASN A 150 -8.62 -17.45 15.68
C ASN A 150 -8.35 -18.96 15.63
N GLU A 151 -8.00 -19.47 14.46
CA GLU A 151 -7.64 -20.88 14.29
C GLU A 151 -6.44 -21.24 15.19
N VAL A 152 -6.53 -22.44 15.78
CA VAL A 152 -5.46 -22.95 16.65
C VAL A 152 -4.15 -23.01 15.88
N GLY A 153 -3.18 -22.22 16.31
CA GLY A 153 -1.82 -22.26 15.76
C GLY A 153 -1.33 -21.02 15.02
N GLU A 154 -2.14 -19.98 14.88
CA GLU A 154 -1.70 -18.68 14.37
C GLU A 154 -1.62 -17.65 15.50
N LYS A 155 -0.60 -16.78 15.45
CA LYS A 155 -0.46 -15.61 16.31
C LYS A 155 -0.17 -14.38 15.47
N VAL A 156 -0.92 -13.32 15.71
CA VAL A 156 -0.67 -12.03 15.09
C VAL A 156 0.57 -11.42 15.73
N LEU A 157 1.42 -10.79 14.94
CA LEU A 157 2.62 -10.12 15.42
C LEU A 157 2.34 -8.63 15.61
N ASP A 158 2.76 -8.11 16.77
CA ASP A 158 2.88 -6.69 17.00
C ASP A 158 4.10 -6.15 16.25
N GLY A 159 4.15 -4.84 16.04
CA GLY A 159 5.30 -4.27 15.36
C GLY A 159 5.07 -2.87 14.81
N TYR A 160 6.01 -2.41 14.00
CA TYR A 160 5.94 -1.08 13.37
C TYR A 160 6.58 -1.07 11.99
N ASP A 161 6.20 -0.09 11.19
CA ASP A 161 6.91 0.27 9.96
C ASP A 161 7.14 1.78 9.87
N LEU A 162 8.26 2.14 9.22
CA LEU A 162 8.67 3.51 8.95
C LEU A 162 9.00 3.64 7.47
N ARG A 163 8.28 4.49 6.74
CA ARG A 163 8.52 4.74 5.32
C ARG A 163 8.93 6.18 5.06
N LEU A 164 10.00 6.35 4.32
CA LEU A 164 10.41 7.62 3.74
C LEU A 164 10.45 7.49 2.23
N ALA A 165 9.78 8.39 1.52
CA ALA A 165 9.83 8.46 0.07
C ALA A 165 10.22 9.86 -0.39
N SER A 166 10.92 9.93 -1.50
CA SER A 166 11.33 11.18 -2.15
C SER A 166 11.14 11.07 -3.65
N GLN A 167 10.74 12.18 -4.27
CA GLN A 167 10.74 12.28 -5.71
C GLN A 167 12.14 12.00 -6.26
N ILE A 168 12.25 11.26 -7.37
CA ILE A 168 13.49 11.07 -8.09
C ILE A 168 13.79 12.34 -8.88
N PRO A 169 15.00 12.92 -8.76
CA PRO A 169 15.38 14.14 -9.47
C PRO A 169 15.11 14.06 -10.97
N TYR A 170 14.49 15.09 -11.54
CA TYR A 170 14.10 15.21 -12.95
C TYR A 170 13.00 14.24 -13.42
N LEU A 171 12.59 13.26 -12.59
CA LEU A 171 11.50 12.32 -12.88
C LEU A 171 10.30 12.65 -11.98
N HIS A 172 9.53 13.66 -12.36
CA HIS A 172 8.42 14.15 -11.53
C HIS A 172 7.28 13.13 -11.36
N TRP A 173 7.29 12.07 -12.13
CA TRP A 173 6.33 10.96 -12.10
C TRP A 173 6.82 9.76 -11.26
N ALA A 174 8.05 9.81 -10.72
CA ALA A 174 8.65 8.70 -9.99
C ALA A 174 9.16 9.13 -8.61
N ASN A 175 8.95 8.28 -7.62
CA ASN A 175 9.49 8.41 -6.27
C ASN A 175 10.34 7.19 -5.96
N ALA A 176 11.45 7.38 -5.23
CA ALA A 176 12.18 6.31 -4.56
C ALA A 176 11.74 6.25 -3.10
N PHE A 177 11.72 5.08 -2.50
CA PHE A 177 11.40 4.93 -1.10
C PHE A 177 12.26 3.90 -0.38
N VAL A 178 12.38 4.10 0.92
CA VAL A 178 12.85 3.13 1.89
C VAL A 178 11.74 2.88 2.91
N ASN A 179 11.51 1.61 3.26
CA ASN A 179 10.60 1.22 4.33
C ASN A 179 11.35 0.24 5.25
N SER A 180 11.53 0.61 6.51
CA SER A 180 12.05 -0.25 7.56
C SER A 180 10.88 -0.76 8.40
N TYR A 181 10.94 -1.99 8.83
CA TYR A 181 9.91 -2.62 9.65
C TYR A 181 10.51 -3.56 10.68
N HIS A 182 9.74 -3.75 11.75
CA HIS A 182 10.04 -4.68 12.84
C HIS A 182 8.74 -5.33 13.31
N TRP A 183 8.77 -6.64 13.49
CA TRP A 183 7.65 -7.44 13.99
C TRP A 183 8.14 -8.31 15.14
N ASP A 184 7.50 -8.16 16.30
CA ASP A 184 7.85 -8.88 17.53
C ASP A 184 7.46 -10.36 17.39
N GLY A 185 8.42 -11.26 17.45
CA GLY A 185 8.19 -12.70 17.47
C GLY A 185 7.57 -13.14 18.78
N VAL A 186 6.61 -14.05 18.76
CA VAL A 186 5.94 -14.54 19.98
C VAL A 186 6.60 -15.81 20.49
N ASP A 187 6.79 -16.80 19.65
CA ASP A 187 7.46 -18.08 19.95
C ASP A 187 8.81 -18.20 19.20
N ARG A 188 9.19 -17.20 18.41
CA ARG A 188 10.40 -17.14 17.56
C ARG A 188 11.06 -15.79 17.64
N ASP A 189 12.23 -15.68 17.01
CA ASP A 189 12.93 -14.41 16.86
C ASP A 189 12.11 -13.38 16.07
N ASP A 190 12.35 -12.11 16.37
CA ASP A 190 11.74 -10.99 15.67
C ASP A 190 12.01 -11.03 14.17
N VAL A 191 11.18 -10.35 13.40
CA VAL A 191 11.34 -10.20 11.95
C VAL A 191 11.60 -8.74 11.64
N GLU A 192 12.80 -8.46 11.16
CA GLU A 192 13.19 -7.12 10.73
C GLU A 192 13.48 -7.11 9.24
N GLY A 193 13.46 -5.95 8.63
CA GLY A 193 13.88 -5.79 7.26
C GLY A 193 13.80 -4.37 6.74
N ILE A 194 14.42 -4.21 5.57
CA ILE A 194 14.44 -2.95 4.84
C ILE A 194 13.96 -3.21 3.40
N LYS A 195 12.93 -2.47 3.00
CA LYS A 195 12.41 -2.51 1.66
C LYS A 195 12.83 -1.25 0.90
N LEU A 196 13.51 -1.44 -0.23
CA LEU A 196 13.93 -0.37 -1.13
C LEU A 196 13.15 -0.46 -2.43
N GLY A 197 12.60 0.64 -2.89
CA GLY A 197 11.80 0.59 -4.11
C GLY A 197 11.55 1.91 -4.79
N THR A 198 10.79 1.82 -5.87
CA THR A 198 10.32 2.95 -6.67
C THR A 198 8.82 2.85 -6.89
N ASP A 199 8.15 3.99 -6.91
CA ASP A 199 6.71 4.17 -7.11
C ASP A 199 6.54 5.10 -8.32
N MET A 200 6.03 4.60 -9.43
CA MET A 200 6.08 5.24 -10.74
C MET A 200 4.68 5.39 -11.35
N LEU A 201 4.22 6.64 -11.50
CA LEU A 201 2.96 6.93 -12.19
C LEU A 201 3.15 6.81 -13.70
N LEU A 202 2.79 5.67 -14.27
CA LEU A 202 2.96 5.39 -15.69
C LEU A 202 1.99 6.18 -16.56
N THR A 203 0.72 6.25 -16.11
CA THR A 203 -0.35 7.07 -16.70
C THR A 203 -1.18 7.66 -15.56
N SER A 204 -2.12 8.55 -15.84
CA SER A 204 -3.03 9.08 -14.81
C SER A 204 -3.86 8.00 -14.09
N THR A 205 -4.05 6.84 -14.72
CA THR A 205 -4.84 5.72 -14.19
C THR A 205 -4.02 4.51 -13.77
N MET A 206 -2.70 4.51 -14.01
CA MET A 206 -1.86 3.32 -13.78
C MET A 206 -0.53 3.68 -13.12
N ASN A 207 -0.20 2.95 -12.05
CA ASN A 207 1.05 3.05 -11.33
C ASN A 207 1.76 1.71 -11.24
N LEU A 208 3.08 1.73 -11.25
CA LEU A 208 3.95 0.58 -11.02
C LEU A 208 4.84 0.83 -9.80
N GLU A 209 4.75 -0.04 -8.82
CA GLU A 209 5.69 -0.09 -7.71
C GLU A 209 6.62 -1.30 -7.89
N LEU A 210 7.90 -1.07 -7.83
CA LEU A 210 8.94 -2.11 -7.85
C LEU A 210 9.75 -2.00 -6.57
N ALA A 211 9.99 -3.11 -5.88
CA ALA A 211 10.84 -3.08 -4.71
C ALA A 211 11.59 -4.39 -4.47
N PHE A 212 12.66 -4.25 -3.72
CA PHE A 212 13.46 -5.32 -3.13
C PHE A 212 13.31 -5.26 -1.62
N ASP A 213 13.04 -6.39 -1.02
CA ASP A 213 12.83 -6.59 0.41
C ASP A 213 13.98 -7.42 0.97
N ASP A 214 14.89 -6.75 1.68
CA ASP A 214 16.04 -7.34 2.38
C ASP A 214 15.57 -7.68 3.81
N LYS A 215 15.55 -8.96 4.13
CA LYS A 215 15.01 -9.51 5.38
C LYS A 215 16.14 -10.00 6.26
N ASP A 216 16.35 -9.33 7.39
CA ASP A 216 17.34 -9.71 8.38
C ASP A 216 16.80 -10.83 9.28
N LYS A 217 16.65 -12.04 8.69
CA LYS A 217 16.28 -13.24 9.44
C LYS A 217 16.81 -14.50 8.77
N GLU A 218 17.51 -15.32 9.53
CA GLU A 218 18.01 -16.62 9.06
C GLU A 218 16.85 -17.53 8.60
N GLY A 219 16.95 -18.03 7.37
CA GLY A 219 15.97 -18.92 6.77
C GLY A 219 14.77 -18.23 6.07
N ILE A 220 14.77 -16.91 5.97
CA ILE A 220 13.83 -16.16 5.12
C ILE A 220 14.63 -15.54 3.97
N GLU A 221 14.25 -15.86 2.73
CA GLU A 221 14.92 -15.32 1.54
C GLU A 221 14.47 -13.88 1.26
N ASP A 222 15.40 -13.07 0.76
CA ASP A 222 15.11 -11.76 0.17
C ASP A 222 14.18 -11.92 -1.02
N GLU A 223 13.40 -10.87 -1.32
CA GLU A 223 12.34 -10.97 -2.31
C GLU A 223 12.21 -9.71 -3.17
N TRP A 224 12.04 -9.90 -4.48
CA TRP A 224 11.59 -8.87 -5.39
C TRP A 224 10.09 -8.92 -5.54
N TYR A 225 9.45 -7.76 -5.55
CA TYR A 225 8.05 -7.65 -5.91
C TYR A 225 7.77 -6.53 -6.90
N ALA A 226 6.70 -6.72 -7.68
CA ALA A 226 6.14 -5.72 -8.56
C ALA A 226 4.65 -5.60 -8.27
N LYS A 227 4.17 -4.37 -8.08
CA LYS A 227 2.77 -4.06 -7.83
C LYS A 227 2.25 -3.14 -8.92
N LEU A 228 1.26 -3.63 -9.68
CA LEU A 228 0.55 -2.84 -10.67
C LEU A 228 -0.76 -2.35 -10.05
N GLN A 229 -0.99 -1.05 -10.11
CA GLN A 229 -2.13 -0.38 -9.50
C GLN A 229 -2.92 0.40 -10.55
N PHE A 230 -4.24 0.32 -10.46
CA PHE A 230 -5.16 1.06 -11.32
C PHE A 230 -6.02 1.97 -10.47
N PHE A 231 -6.20 3.22 -10.90
CA PHE A 231 -6.84 4.29 -10.14
C PHE A 231 -8.12 4.79 -10.79
N TYR A 232 -9.10 5.08 -9.95
CA TYR A 232 -10.31 5.79 -10.33
C TYR A 232 -10.74 6.76 -9.20
N PRO A 233 -11.00 8.03 -9.49
CA PRO A 233 -10.76 8.73 -10.76
C PRO A 233 -9.26 8.79 -11.12
N PRO A 234 -8.92 9.20 -12.38
CA PRO A 234 -7.54 9.42 -12.80
C PRO A 234 -6.82 10.39 -11.85
N ARG A 235 -5.54 10.11 -11.58
CA ARG A 235 -4.71 10.99 -10.76
C ARG A 235 -4.20 12.19 -11.55
N GLU A 236 -4.12 13.31 -10.86
CA GLU A 236 -3.43 14.50 -11.38
C GLU A 236 -1.92 14.40 -11.12
N GLY A 237 -1.13 14.99 -12.01
CA GLY A 237 0.32 15.08 -11.87
C GLY A 237 1.07 14.56 -13.08
N ALA A 238 2.39 14.63 -13.01
CA ALA A 238 3.28 14.13 -14.06
C ALA A 238 3.22 12.60 -14.14
N THR A 239 3.28 12.07 -15.34
CA THR A 239 3.27 10.65 -15.69
C THR A 239 4.55 10.28 -16.44
N ALA A 240 4.82 9.00 -16.62
CA ALA A 240 5.98 8.54 -17.40
C ALA A 240 5.98 9.07 -18.85
N GLN A 241 4.81 9.46 -19.36
CA GLN A 241 4.67 10.06 -20.69
C GLN A 241 5.29 11.47 -20.78
N ASP A 242 5.41 12.17 -19.63
CA ASP A 242 6.05 13.51 -19.57
C ASP A 242 7.57 13.40 -19.64
N GLY A 243 8.15 12.20 -19.50
CA GLY A 243 9.57 11.95 -19.64
C GLY A 243 10.43 12.59 -18.53
N ILE A 244 11.56 13.18 -18.94
CA ILE A 244 12.52 13.86 -18.06
C ILE A 244 12.17 15.34 -18.02
N SER A 245 12.01 15.89 -16.81
CA SER A 245 11.72 17.31 -16.60
C SER A 245 12.99 18.16 -16.69
N ASP A 246 12.83 19.43 -17.08
CA ASP A 246 13.91 20.44 -17.05
C ASP A 246 14.25 20.88 -15.63
N THR A 247 13.32 20.71 -14.67
CA THR A 247 13.53 21.07 -13.25
C THR A 247 13.83 19.86 -12.40
N LYS A 248 14.76 20.00 -11.47
CA LYS A 248 15.20 18.92 -10.59
C LYS A 248 14.08 18.39 -9.70
N TRP A 249 13.30 19.30 -9.13
CA TRP A 249 12.21 18.98 -8.21
C TRP A 249 10.90 19.56 -8.71
N LYS A 250 9.79 18.93 -8.33
CA LYS A 250 8.46 19.53 -8.47
C LYS A 250 8.44 20.86 -7.74
N GLU A 251 7.76 21.83 -8.32
CA GLU A 251 7.41 23.05 -7.61
C GLU A 251 6.53 22.74 -6.40
N GLU A 252 6.61 23.55 -5.38
CA GLU A 252 5.65 23.51 -4.28
C GLU A 252 4.24 23.73 -4.85
N LYS A 253 3.32 22.83 -4.48
CA LYS A 253 1.95 22.84 -4.96
C LYS A 253 1.00 22.72 -3.81
N ASP A 254 -0.21 23.22 -4.02
CA ASP A 254 -1.35 22.98 -3.15
C ASP A 254 -1.57 21.46 -2.98
N MET A 255 -1.44 20.99 -1.74
CA MET A 255 -1.57 19.59 -1.36
C MET A 255 -3.04 19.16 -1.14
N THR A 256 -4.01 20.05 -1.40
CA THR A 256 -5.44 19.72 -1.24
C THR A 256 -5.85 18.46 -2.00
N GLY A 257 -5.32 18.26 -3.23
CA GLY A 257 -5.54 17.05 -4.01
C GLY A 257 -4.95 15.77 -3.41
N GLN A 258 -4.11 15.88 -2.36
CA GLN A 258 -3.52 14.74 -1.66
C GLN A 258 -4.32 14.30 -0.44
N LEU A 259 -5.33 15.07 -0.02
CA LEU A 259 -6.15 14.78 1.17
C LEU A 259 -6.90 13.44 1.09
N LEU A 260 -7.13 12.92 -0.10
CA LEU A 260 -7.84 11.66 -0.33
C LEU A 260 -6.94 10.56 -0.93
N THR A 261 -5.61 10.71 -0.86
CA THR A 261 -4.70 9.61 -1.23
C THR A 261 -4.70 8.50 -0.17
N LYS A 262 -4.29 7.29 -0.54
CA LYS A 262 -4.24 6.17 0.42
C LYS A 262 -3.20 6.40 1.51
N VAL A 263 -3.50 5.91 2.70
CA VAL A 263 -2.52 5.78 3.78
C VAL A 263 -1.50 4.70 3.39
N LYS A 264 -0.21 5.02 3.52
CA LYS A 264 0.89 4.07 3.29
C LYS A 264 1.16 3.29 4.58
N ARG A 265 0.78 2.02 4.60
CA ARG A 265 0.89 1.12 5.76
C ARG A 265 0.95 -0.34 5.32
N GLN A 266 1.33 -1.23 6.23
CA GLN A 266 1.20 -2.67 6.02
C GLN A 266 -0.26 -3.09 6.20
N ASN A 267 -0.91 -3.48 5.10
CA ASN A 267 -2.34 -3.83 5.09
C ASN A 267 -2.61 -5.31 5.40
N LYS A 268 -1.64 -6.19 5.16
CA LYS A 268 -1.77 -7.63 5.44
C LYS A 268 -1.33 -7.91 6.87
N ILE A 269 -2.06 -8.80 7.56
CA ILE A 269 -1.76 -9.15 8.95
C ILE A 269 -0.50 -10.03 8.98
N MET A 270 0.49 -9.62 9.78
CA MET A 270 1.69 -10.41 10.04
C MET A 270 1.36 -11.48 11.07
N ILE A 271 1.69 -12.75 10.74
CA ILE A 271 1.36 -13.88 11.61
C ILE A 271 2.52 -14.85 11.74
N GLU A 272 2.64 -15.44 12.92
CA GLU A 272 3.51 -16.56 13.24
C GLU A 272 2.69 -17.84 13.39
N PHE A 273 3.21 -18.99 12.93
CA PHE A 273 2.57 -20.30 13.08
C PHE A 273 3.18 -21.07 14.26
N LYS A 274 2.36 -21.63 15.14
CA LYS A 274 2.75 -22.61 16.15
C LYS A 274 3.14 -23.94 15.48
N GLY A 275 4.37 -24.37 15.67
CA GLY A 275 4.83 -25.68 15.24
C GLY A 275 5.24 -25.77 13.76
N ASN A 276 6.52 -26.07 13.51
CA ASN A 276 7.21 -26.25 12.23
C ASN A 276 7.23 -25.05 11.25
N SER A 277 8.27 -24.27 11.47
CA SER A 277 9.10 -23.63 10.44
C SER A 277 8.42 -23.00 9.23
N LYS A 278 7.63 -21.94 9.43
CA LYS A 278 7.62 -20.81 8.45
C LYS A 278 6.90 -19.63 9.07
N ILE A 279 7.63 -18.57 9.40
CA ILE A 279 7.05 -17.22 9.40
C ILE A 279 6.81 -16.92 7.94
N THR A 280 5.58 -16.79 7.54
CA THR A 280 5.25 -16.38 6.19
C THR A 280 4.70 -14.98 6.27
N ARG A 281 5.45 -14.04 5.76
CA ARG A 281 5.05 -12.69 5.55
C ARG A 281 4.05 -12.64 4.39
N THR A 282 2.97 -11.93 4.57
CA THR A 282 2.06 -11.53 3.50
C THR A 282 2.19 -10.02 3.35
N ASP A 283 3.18 -9.56 2.63
CA ASP A 283 3.27 -8.14 2.25
C ASP A 283 2.32 -7.81 1.13
#